data_dd7a420fc72126459e1a6a589cab8021
#
_entry.id   dd7a420fc72126459e1a6a589cab8021
#
_cell.length_a   1.000
_cell.length_b   1.000
_cell.length_c   1.000
_cell.angle_alpha   90.00
_cell.angle_beta   90.00
_cell.angle_gamma   90.00
#
_symmetry.space_group_name_H-M   'P 1'
#
loop_
_entity.id
_entity.type
_entity.pdbx_description
1 polymer ?
#
loop_
_entity_poly.entity_id
_entity_poly.type
_entity_poly.pdbx_seq_one_letter_code
_entity_poly.pdbx_strand_id
1 'polypeptide(L)'
;MSLFEDNKKRVIDDYERLINRKNAVADCYNGIYDRYVNPVLTADHAPYFWKYDMDPKTNSYFMERLGINAVLNSGALYMNGKYYLVARVEGNDRKSFFAVAESDKPTEGFRFHDYPVLLPDTEKEETNVYDMRLTQHEDGWIYGVFCSESKDKDSNDLSAAVAQAGIVRTKDLKTWERLPNLKSKSPQQRNVVLHPEFVDGKYAFYTRPQDDFIQTGSGGGVCFGLCEDINNPVICTEEVVISPRQYHTITEVKNGAGAVPIKTPKGWIHIAHGVRNTAAGLRYVIYVIATCLLYTSDAADELDG
;
A
#
# COMPACT_ATOMS: atom_id res chain seq x y z
N MET A 1 -32.16 0.34 -31.08
CA MET A 1 -31.66 0.55 -29.68
C MET A 1 -31.20 1.99 -29.59
N SER A 2 -31.32 2.68 -28.48
CA SER A 2 -30.79 4.04 -28.38
C SER A 2 -29.26 4.02 -28.33
N LEU A 3 -28.60 5.10 -28.71
CA LEU A 3 -27.15 5.22 -28.65
C LEU A 3 -26.61 5.00 -27.21
N PHE A 4 -27.40 5.43 -26.21
CA PHE A 4 -27.12 5.14 -24.80
C PHE A 4 -27.04 3.62 -24.54
N GLU A 5 -28.07 2.86 -24.93
CA GLU A 5 -28.12 1.41 -24.67
C GLU A 5 -27.03 0.64 -25.43
N ASP A 6 -26.71 1.05 -26.67
CA ASP A 6 -25.64 0.42 -27.46
C ASP A 6 -24.27 0.65 -26.81
N ASN A 7 -23.96 1.88 -26.39
CA ASN A 7 -22.72 2.23 -25.71
C ASN A 7 -22.61 1.57 -24.33
N LYS A 8 -23.70 1.61 -23.53
CA LYS A 8 -23.78 0.96 -22.23
C LYS A 8 -23.49 -0.55 -22.34
N LYS A 9 -24.16 -1.23 -23.30
CA LYS A 9 -23.97 -2.65 -23.54
C LYS A 9 -22.50 -2.97 -23.88
N ARG A 10 -21.88 -2.19 -24.77
CA ARG A 10 -20.48 -2.36 -25.15
C ARG A 10 -19.56 -2.24 -23.94
N VAL A 11 -19.73 -1.21 -23.11
CA VAL A 11 -18.91 -0.99 -21.90
C VAL A 11 -19.05 -2.16 -20.91
N ILE A 12 -20.28 -2.64 -20.70
CA ILE A 12 -20.53 -3.78 -19.81
C ILE A 12 -19.89 -5.06 -20.38
N ASP A 13 -20.08 -5.35 -21.67
CA ASP A 13 -19.51 -6.54 -22.33
C ASP A 13 -17.96 -6.53 -22.27
N ASP A 14 -17.34 -5.37 -22.43
CA ASP A 14 -15.89 -5.18 -22.33
C ASP A 14 -15.39 -5.39 -20.90
N TYR A 15 -16.09 -4.83 -19.93
CA TYR A 15 -15.80 -5.02 -18.51
C TYR A 15 -15.91 -6.49 -18.09
N GLU A 16 -17.00 -7.18 -18.46
CA GLU A 16 -17.20 -8.59 -18.13
C GLU A 16 -16.13 -9.49 -18.77
N ARG A 17 -15.70 -9.21 -20.00
CA ARG A 17 -14.57 -9.93 -20.63
C ARG A 17 -13.28 -9.72 -19.84
N LEU A 18 -13.02 -8.51 -19.38
CA LEU A 18 -11.81 -8.18 -18.65
C LEU A 18 -11.74 -8.91 -17.31
N ILE A 19 -12.79 -8.80 -16.48
CA ILE A 19 -12.79 -9.39 -15.13
C ILE A 19 -12.88 -10.92 -15.12
N ASN A 20 -13.27 -11.54 -16.24
CA ASN A 20 -13.29 -13.00 -16.43
C ASN A 20 -12.09 -13.52 -17.22
N ARG A 21 -11.14 -12.64 -17.62
CA ARG A 21 -9.99 -13.02 -18.40
C ARG A 21 -9.07 -13.95 -17.63
N LYS A 22 -8.70 -15.07 -18.26
CA LYS A 22 -7.67 -15.97 -17.73
C LYS A 22 -6.29 -15.34 -17.87
N ASN A 23 -5.44 -15.60 -16.89
CA ASN A 23 -4.10 -15.04 -16.86
C ASN A 23 -3.05 -16.15 -16.99
N ALA A 24 -2.40 -16.20 -18.11
CA ALA A 24 -1.35 -17.18 -18.39
C ALA A 24 -0.01 -16.73 -17.81
N VAL A 25 0.84 -17.70 -17.49
CA VAL A 25 2.25 -17.44 -17.15
C VAL A 25 2.95 -16.94 -18.43
N ALA A 26 3.72 -15.88 -18.30
CA ALA A 26 4.52 -15.33 -19.39
C ALA A 26 5.80 -16.17 -19.59
N ASP A 27 6.23 -16.31 -20.83
CA ASP A 27 7.48 -17.01 -21.18
C ASP A 27 8.71 -16.12 -20.91
N CYS A 28 8.94 -15.81 -19.60
CA CYS A 28 10.06 -14.97 -19.18
C CYS A 28 10.50 -15.28 -17.74
N TYR A 29 10.62 -16.57 -17.40
CA TYR A 29 11.07 -17.00 -16.08
C TYR A 29 12.50 -16.52 -15.81
N ASN A 30 12.72 -15.92 -14.65
CA ASN A 30 14.02 -15.34 -14.25
C ASN A 30 14.79 -16.19 -13.20
N GLY A 31 14.35 -17.43 -12.96
CA GLY A 31 14.96 -18.34 -11.95
C GLY A 31 14.41 -18.16 -10.54
N ILE A 32 13.57 -17.17 -10.27
CA ILE A 32 13.09 -16.83 -8.92
C ILE A 32 11.55 -16.86 -8.84
N TYR A 33 10.86 -16.27 -9.81
CA TYR A 33 9.39 -16.17 -9.82
C TYR A 33 8.82 -16.23 -11.24
N ASP A 34 7.58 -16.68 -11.33
CA ASP A 34 6.80 -16.62 -12.55
C ASP A 34 6.20 -15.21 -12.74
N ARG A 35 6.23 -14.73 -13.95
CA ARG A 35 5.47 -13.56 -14.38
C ARG A 35 4.20 -13.98 -15.09
N TYR A 36 3.15 -13.19 -14.93
CA TYR A 36 1.90 -13.38 -15.67
C TYR A 36 1.79 -12.35 -16.78
N VAL A 37 1.08 -12.73 -17.85
CA VAL A 37 0.93 -11.90 -19.06
C VAL A 37 0.23 -10.58 -18.73
N ASN A 38 -0.76 -10.62 -17.85
CA ASN A 38 -1.56 -9.45 -17.52
C ASN A 38 -1.43 -9.06 -16.03
N PRO A 39 -1.50 -7.77 -15.71
CA PRO A 39 -1.74 -7.33 -14.34
C PRO A 39 -3.09 -7.86 -13.83
N VAL A 40 -3.18 -8.15 -12.54
CA VAL A 40 -4.42 -8.64 -11.91
C VAL A 40 -5.48 -7.53 -11.75
N LEU A 41 -5.05 -6.28 -11.61
CA LEU A 41 -5.90 -5.08 -11.56
C LEU A 41 -5.29 -3.96 -12.41
N THR A 42 -6.15 -3.23 -13.10
CA THR A 42 -5.83 -2.01 -13.86
C THR A 42 -6.96 -1.00 -13.66
N ALA A 43 -6.82 0.22 -14.17
CA ALA A 43 -7.88 1.23 -14.18
C ALA A 43 -9.19 0.71 -14.82
N ASP A 44 -9.08 -0.17 -15.82
CA ASP A 44 -10.25 -0.72 -16.51
C ASP A 44 -11.06 -1.71 -15.67
N HIS A 45 -10.46 -2.30 -14.61
CA HIS A 45 -11.16 -3.15 -13.65
C HIS A 45 -12.05 -2.34 -12.68
N ALA A 46 -11.89 -1.01 -12.62
CA ALA A 46 -12.80 -0.18 -11.84
C ALA A 46 -14.24 -0.34 -12.35
N PRO A 47 -15.22 -0.55 -11.46
CA PRO A 47 -16.59 -0.76 -11.86
C PRO A 47 -17.07 0.34 -12.79
N TYR A 48 -17.73 -0.02 -13.89
CA TYR A 48 -18.19 0.95 -14.87
C TYR A 48 -19.17 1.97 -14.25
N PHE A 49 -19.98 1.55 -13.26
CA PHE A 49 -20.90 2.44 -12.55
C PHE A 49 -20.22 3.45 -11.61
N TRP A 50 -18.90 3.33 -11.36
CA TRP A 50 -18.12 4.41 -10.74
C TRP A 50 -17.77 5.49 -11.75
N LYS A 51 -17.55 5.09 -13.00
CA LYS A 51 -17.04 5.95 -14.08
C LYS A 51 -18.14 6.63 -14.89
N TYR A 52 -19.30 5.98 -15.03
CA TYR A 52 -20.38 6.39 -15.90
C TYR A 52 -21.63 6.74 -15.10
N ASP A 53 -22.27 7.87 -15.45
CA ASP A 53 -23.62 8.16 -15.02
C ASP A 53 -24.59 7.25 -15.77
N MET A 54 -25.37 6.49 -15.02
CA MET A 54 -26.26 5.45 -15.52
C MET A 54 -27.63 5.96 -15.94
N ASP A 55 -27.91 7.26 -15.77
CA ASP A 55 -29.19 7.87 -16.15
C ASP A 55 -29.14 8.40 -17.61
N PRO A 56 -29.94 7.85 -18.54
CA PRO A 56 -29.98 8.31 -19.93
C PRO A 56 -30.45 9.77 -20.10
N LYS A 57 -31.10 10.35 -19.08
CA LYS A 57 -31.53 11.75 -19.13
C LYS A 57 -30.36 12.72 -18.94
N THR A 58 -29.40 12.35 -18.10
CA THR A 58 -28.23 13.17 -17.78
C THR A 58 -26.99 12.77 -18.59
N ASN A 59 -26.97 11.54 -19.15
CA ASN A 59 -25.87 10.99 -19.93
C ASN A 59 -26.34 10.28 -21.21
N SER A 60 -27.05 10.97 -22.09
CA SER A 60 -27.73 10.39 -23.25
C SER A 60 -26.83 9.60 -24.22
N TYR A 61 -25.51 9.84 -24.20
CA TYR A 61 -24.50 9.12 -25.03
C TYR A 61 -23.74 8.07 -24.26
N PHE A 62 -24.02 7.88 -22.95
CA PHE A 62 -23.26 7.02 -22.06
C PHE A 62 -21.76 7.34 -22.10
N MET A 63 -21.42 8.59 -21.79
CA MET A 63 -20.03 9.07 -21.73
C MET A 63 -19.46 8.87 -20.33
N GLU A 64 -18.17 8.59 -20.26
CA GLU A 64 -17.45 8.53 -18.99
C GLU A 64 -17.44 9.90 -18.30
N ARG A 65 -17.72 9.92 -16.99
CA ARG A 65 -17.79 11.13 -16.17
C ARG A 65 -16.63 11.24 -15.17
N LEU A 66 -16.19 10.11 -14.64
CA LEU A 66 -15.07 10.04 -13.70
C LEU A 66 -13.90 9.29 -14.35
N GLY A 67 -12.84 10.01 -14.66
CA GLY A 67 -11.60 9.40 -15.16
C GLY A 67 -10.82 8.74 -14.04
N ILE A 68 -10.48 7.47 -14.21
CA ILE A 68 -9.53 6.75 -13.36
C ILE A 68 -8.24 6.59 -14.14
N ASN A 69 -7.17 7.21 -13.62
CA ASN A 69 -5.85 7.22 -14.24
C ASN A 69 -5.12 5.89 -14.05
N ALA A 70 -5.09 5.37 -12.81
CA ALA A 70 -4.32 4.18 -12.50
C ALA A 70 -4.87 3.44 -11.27
N VAL A 71 -4.56 2.14 -11.20
CA VAL A 71 -4.66 1.29 -10.01
C VAL A 71 -3.26 0.84 -9.63
N LEU A 72 -2.82 1.14 -8.42
CA LEU A 72 -1.42 1.06 -7.99
C LEU A 72 -1.30 0.41 -6.61
N ASN A 73 -0.10 -0.05 -6.27
CA ASN A 73 0.44 -0.33 -4.92
C ASN A 73 -0.60 -0.89 -3.93
N SER A 74 -1.15 -2.06 -4.23
CA SER A 74 -2.16 -2.70 -3.39
C SER A 74 -1.56 -3.37 -2.16
N GLY A 75 -2.18 -3.19 -1.01
CA GLY A 75 -2.04 -4.12 0.12
C GLY A 75 -2.74 -5.44 -0.21
N ALA A 76 -2.12 -6.56 0.14
CA ALA A 76 -2.65 -7.89 -0.16
C ALA A 76 -2.91 -8.69 1.11
N LEU A 77 -3.95 -9.54 1.08
CA LEU A 77 -4.33 -10.40 2.19
C LEU A 77 -5.00 -11.68 1.65
N TYR A 78 -4.72 -12.82 2.30
CA TYR A 78 -5.48 -14.04 2.10
C TYR A 78 -6.30 -14.36 3.35
N MET A 79 -7.61 -14.44 3.21
CA MET A 79 -8.52 -14.65 4.33
C MET A 79 -9.78 -15.40 3.87
N ASN A 80 -10.23 -16.36 4.66
CA ASN A 80 -11.47 -17.11 4.40
C ASN A 80 -11.55 -17.75 3.00
N GLY A 81 -10.43 -18.25 2.49
CA GLY A 81 -10.35 -18.90 1.18
C GLY A 81 -10.29 -17.96 -0.02
N LYS A 82 -10.20 -16.64 0.20
CA LYS A 82 -10.12 -15.62 -0.85
C LYS A 82 -8.88 -14.76 -0.72
N TYR A 83 -8.46 -14.22 -1.86
CA TYR A 83 -7.42 -13.20 -1.98
C TYR A 83 -8.07 -11.83 -2.05
N TYR A 84 -7.57 -10.91 -1.23
CA TYR A 84 -8.02 -9.53 -1.18
C TYR A 84 -6.88 -8.58 -1.53
N LEU A 85 -7.22 -7.53 -2.27
CA LEU A 85 -6.35 -6.41 -2.55
C LEU A 85 -7.05 -5.12 -2.12
N VAL A 86 -6.39 -4.32 -1.30
CA VAL A 86 -6.82 -2.93 -1.06
C VAL A 86 -5.95 -2.06 -1.95
N ALA A 87 -6.50 -1.69 -3.09
CA ALA A 87 -5.78 -0.98 -4.11
C ALA A 87 -5.85 0.54 -3.91
N ARG A 88 -4.75 1.21 -4.23
CA ARG A 88 -4.77 2.65 -4.50
C ARG A 88 -5.39 2.88 -5.86
N VAL A 89 -6.50 3.58 -5.90
CA VAL A 89 -7.16 4.03 -7.13
C VAL A 89 -6.90 5.52 -7.28
N GLU A 90 -6.26 5.92 -8.38
CA GLU A 90 -5.91 7.31 -8.65
C GLU A 90 -6.80 7.88 -9.75
N GLY A 91 -7.41 9.02 -9.46
CA GLY A 91 -8.18 9.80 -10.43
C GLY A 91 -7.29 10.62 -11.37
N ASN A 92 -7.88 11.20 -12.41
CA ASN A 92 -7.18 12.08 -13.35
C ASN A 92 -6.65 13.37 -12.70
N ASP A 93 -7.19 13.74 -11.54
CA ASP A 93 -6.72 14.83 -10.68
C ASP A 93 -5.48 14.46 -9.83
N ARG A 94 -5.01 13.21 -9.95
CA ARG A 94 -3.91 12.61 -9.17
C ARG A 94 -4.20 12.48 -7.66
N LYS A 95 -5.45 12.61 -7.25
CA LYS A 95 -5.89 12.23 -5.91
C LYS A 95 -6.23 10.75 -5.88
N SER A 96 -5.97 10.13 -4.75
CA SER A 96 -6.16 8.70 -4.57
C SER A 96 -7.18 8.39 -3.49
N PHE A 97 -7.84 7.28 -3.65
CA PHE A 97 -8.67 6.63 -2.64
C PHE A 97 -8.37 5.13 -2.62
N PHE A 98 -8.86 4.43 -1.62
CA PHE A 98 -8.69 2.98 -1.52
C PHE A 98 -9.94 2.25 -1.96
N ALA A 99 -9.74 1.09 -2.56
CA ALA A 99 -10.83 0.19 -2.94
C ALA A 99 -10.42 -1.26 -2.74
N VAL A 100 -11.36 -2.06 -2.22
CA VAL A 100 -11.17 -3.49 -2.00
C VAL A 100 -11.54 -4.25 -3.25
N ALA A 101 -10.66 -5.15 -3.70
CA ALA A 101 -10.95 -6.15 -4.72
C ALA A 101 -10.71 -7.55 -4.15
N GLU A 102 -11.53 -8.52 -4.56
CA GLU A 102 -11.40 -9.91 -4.13
C GLU A 102 -11.36 -10.89 -5.29
N SER A 103 -10.75 -12.05 -5.08
CA SER A 103 -10.74 -13.20 -6.01
C SER A 103 -10.57 -14.50 -5.28
N ASP A 104 -11.08 -15.59 -5.85
CA ASP A 104 -10.79 -16.96 -5.41
C ASP A 104 -9.39 -17.44 -5.83
N LYS A 105 -8.70 -16.67 -6.68
CA LYS A 105 -7.37 -16.99 -7.22
C LYS A 105 -6.40 -15.81 -7.10
N PRO A 106 -5.11 -16.07 -6.83
CA PRO A 106 -4.14 -14.99 -6.64
C PRO A 106 -3.76 -14.23 -7.91
N THR A 107 -4.04 -14.78 -9.09
CA THR A 107 -3.46 -14.30 -10.36
C THR A 107 -4.49 -13.85 -11.39
N GLU A 108 -5.78 -14.02 -11.12
CA GLU A 108 -6.86 -13.70 -12.06
C GLU A 108 -8.19 -13.50 -11.34
N GLY A 109 -9.18 -12.92 -12.02
CA GLY A 109 -10.57 -12.88 -11.56
C GLY A 109 -10.85 -11.91 -10.43
N PHE A 110 -9.98 -10.95 -10.18
CA PHE A 110 -10.21 -9.91 -9.18
C PHE A 110 -11.38 -9.00 -9.59
N ARG A 111 -12.26 -8.72 -8.62
CA ARG A 111 -13.39 -7.82 -8.78
C ARG A 111 -13.41 -6.84 -7.63
N PHE A 112 -13.53 -5.57 -7.92
CA PHE A 112 -13.74 -4.55 -6.89
C PHE A 112 -15.10 -4.74 -6.22
N HIS A 113 -15.16 -4.42 -4.93
CA HIS A 113 -16.42 -4.21 -4.23
C HIS A 113 -17.18 -3.03 -4.88
N ASP A 114 -18.49 -2.95 -4.67
CA ASP A 114 -19.33 -1.92 -5.31
C ASP A 114 -18.97 -0.50 -4.86
N TYR A 115 -18.40 -0.34 -3.67
CA TYR A 115 -18.05 0.96 -3.09
C TYR A 115 -16.58 1.03 -2.70
N PRO A 116 -15.95 2.21 -2.86
CA PRO A 116 -14.63 2.48 -2.30
C PRO A 116 -14.60 2.35 -0.78
N VAL A 117 -13.39 2.25 -0.22
CA VAL A 117 -13.17 2.36 1.22
C VAL A 117 -13.47 3.80 1.64
N LEU A 118 -14.47 3.97 2.50
CA LEU A 118 -14.77 5.26 3.11
C LEU A 118 -13.96 5.39 4.40
N LEU A 119 -12.93 6.22 4.37
CA LEU A 119 -12.17 6.54 5.57
C LEU A 119 -12.91 7.61 6.37
N PRO A 120 -13.02 7.44 7.70
CA PRO A 120 -13.52 8.52 8.56
C PRO A 120 -12.64 9.76 8.48
N ASP A 121 -13.24 10.92 8.63
CA ASP A 121 -12.55 12.20 8.67
C ASP A 121 -11.51 12.24 9.81
N THR A 122 -10.45 12.98 9.60
CA THR A 122 -9.39 13.23 10.56
C THR A 122 -9.42 14.69 11.02
N GLU A 123 -8.84 14.99 12.21
CA GLU A 123 -8.71 16.37 12.69
C GLU A 123 -7.97 17.27 11.71
N LYS A 124 -6.98 16.72 11.03
CA LYS A 124 -6.20 17.40 10.00
C LYS A 124 -6.67 16.94 8.62
N GLU A 125 -7.01 17.88 7.75
CA GLU A 125 -7.41 17.56 6.39
C GLU A 125 -6.30 16.81 5.65
N GLU A 126 -6.63 15.59 5.21
CA GLU A 126 -5.76 14.79 4.35
C GLU A 126 -5.93 15.24 2.90
N THR A 127 -4.86 15.75 2.30
CA THR A 127 -4.88 16.19 0.90
C THR A 127 -4.73 15.03 -0.08
N ASN A 128 -4.15 13.92 0.37
CA ASN A 128 -4.04 12.68 -0.39
C ASN A 128 -3.77 11.49 0.54
N VAL A 129 -4.24 10.30 0.17
CA VAL A 129 -3.98 9.04 0.86
C VAL A 129 -3.56 7.98 -0.15
N TYR A 130 -2.50 7.20 0.14
CA TYR A 130 -1.98 6.24 -0.82
C TYR A 130 -1.14 5.12 -0.20
N ASP A 131 -0.97 4.03 -0.95
CA ASP A 131 -0.04 2.94 -0.69
C ASP A 131 -0.32 2.20 0.62
N MET A 132 -1.56 1.76 0.83
CA MET A 132 -1.95 0.97 2.01
C MET A 132 -1.28 -0.42 1.99
N ARG A 133 -0.70 -0.83 3.10
CA ARG A 133 -0.24 -2.19 3.39
C ARG A 133 -1.17 -2.82 4.42
N LEU A 134 -1.59 -4.06 4.16
CA LEU A 134 -2.48 -4.80 5.04
C LEU A 134 -1.70 -5.78 5.89
N THR A 135 -1.82 -5.66 7.20
CA THR A 135 -1.23 -6.60 8.16
C THR A 135 -2.34 -7.30 8.93
N GLN A 136 -2.42 -8.61 8.80
CA GLN A 136 -3.19 -9.44 9.73
C GLN A 136 -2.34 -9.65 10.97
N HIS A 137 -2.70 -8.97 12.05
CA HIS A 137 -1.93 -8.94 13.28
C HIS A 137 -2.42 -10.01 14.26
N GLU A 138 -1.54 -10.50 15.12
CA GLU A 138 -1.86 -11.57 16.09
C GLU A 138 -2.90 -11.18 17.14
N ASP A 139 -3.16 -9.88 17.36
CA ASP A 139 -4.29 -9.40 18.19
C ASP A 139 -5.66 -9.62 17.55
N GLY A 140 -5.66 -10.20 16.34
CA GLY A 140 -6.84 -10.55 15.57
C GLY A 140 -7.47 -9.39 14.79
N TRP A 141 -6.83 -8.23 14.67
CA TRP A 141 -7.22 -7.17 13.76
C TRP A 141 -6.46 -7.25 12.42
N ILE A 142 -7.08 -6.72 11.39
CA ILE A 142 -6.43 -6.40 10.13
C ILE A 142 -6.16 -4.90 10.14
N TYR A 143 -4.89 -4.52 10.09
CA TYR A 143 -4.47 -3.13 10.03
C TYR A 143 -4.10 -2.75 8.62
N GLY A 144 -4.55 -1.57 8.20
CA GLY A 144 -4.08 -0.89 7.01
C GLY A 144 -3.17 0.27 7.40
N VAL A 145 -1.91 0.23 6.99
CA VAL A 145 -0.97 1.34 7.18
C VAL A 145 -0.68 1.96 5.84
N PHE A 146 -0.87 3.27 5.72
CA PHE A 146 -0.81 3.99 4.45
C PHE A 146 -0.13 5.35 4.60
N CYS A 147 0.22 5.98 3.50
CA CYS A 147 0.70 7.35 3.51
C CYS A 147 -0.49 8.32 3.58
N SER A 148 -0.56 9.09 4.65
CA SER A 148 -1.45 10.22 4.86
C SER A 148 -0.67 11.50 4.57
N GLU A 149 -1.09 12.25 3.56
CA GLU A 149 -0.46 13.48 3.14
C GLU A 149 -1.34 14.65 3.49
N SER A 150 -0.78 15.65 4.16
CA SER A 150 -1.41 16.93 4.43
C SER A 150 -0.55 18.05 3.87
N LYS A 151 -1.20 19.09 3.31
CA LYS A 151 -0.51 20.27 2.82
C LYS A 151 -0.66 21.39 3.82
N ASP A 152 0.41 22.15 4.01
CA ASP A 152 0.32 23.43 4.71
C ASP A 152 -0.39 24.44 3.79
N LYS A 153 -1.60 24.84 4.20
CA LYS A 153 -2.43 25.78 3.43
C LYS A 153 -1.83 27.18 3.36
N ASP A 154 -1.00 27.54 4.34
CA ASP A 154 -0.36 28.84 4.45
C ASP A 154 0.96 28.91 3.68
N SER A 155 1.47 27.79 3.18
CA SER A 155 2.70 27.73 2.39
C SER A 155 2.44 28.01 0.92
N ASN A 156 3.20 28.95 0.37
CA ASN A 156 3.25 29.20 -1.07
C ASN A 156 4.10 28.17 -1.83
N ASP A 157 4.84 27.31 -1.12
CA ASP A 157 5.62 26.23 -1.72
C ASP A 157 4.68 25.08 -2.08
N LEU A 158 4.58 24.77 -3.36
CA LEU A 158 3.74 23.68 -3.87
C LEU A 158 4.24 22.30 -3.42
N SER A 159 5.50 22.19 -3.00
CA SER A 159 6.09 20.95 -2.47
C SER A 159 5.98 20.82 -0.95
N ALA A 160 5.53 21.86 -0.24
CA ALA A 160 5.38 21.86 1.20
C ALA A 160 4.20 20.95 1.62
N ALA A 161 4.49 19.68 1.77
CA ALA A 161 3.56 18.67 2.27
C ALA A 161 4.19 17.90 3.42
N VAL A 162 3.34 17.39 4.31
CA VAL A 162 3.74 16.51 5.40
C VAL A 162 3.14 15.15 5.15
N ALA A 163 4.00 14.14 5.06
CA ALA A 163 3.59 12.75 4.93
C ALA A 163 3.78 12.01 6.26
N GLN A 164 2.72 11.42 6.76
CA GLN A 164 2.71 10.59 7.97
C GLN A 164 2.13 9.21 7.66
N ALA A 165 2.36 8.25 8.55
CA ALA A 165 1.75 6.94 8.43
C ALA A 165 0.34 6.99 9.03
N GLY A 166 -0.68 6.98 8.17
CA GLY A 166 -2.07 6.79 8.55
C GLY A 166 -2.33 5.33 8.93
N ILE A 167 -3.18 5.09 9.91
CA ILE A 167 -3.52 3.76 10.39
C ILE A 167 -5.03 3.58 10.39
N VAL A 168 -5.50 2.49 9.82
CA VAL A 168 -6.89 2.02 9.95
C VAL A 168 -6.88 0.57 10.42
N ARG A 169 -8.01 0.12 10.99
CA ARG A 169 -8.21 -1.30 11.28
C ARG A 169 -9.59 -1.78 10.86
N THR A 170 -9.71 -3.05 10.61
CA THR A 170 -10.94 -3.71 10.19
C THR A 170 -10.95 -5.18 10.63
N LYS A 171 -12.13 -5.80 10.63
CA LYS A 171 -12.30 -7.25 10.78
C LYS A 171 -12.80 -7.92 9.50
N ASP A 172 -13.35 -7.14 8.58
CA ASP A 172 -14.16 -7.66 7.47
C ASP A 172 -13.83 -7.00 6.11
N LEU A 173 -12.87 -6.08 6.07
CA LEU A 173 -12.51 -5.24 4.91
C LEU A 173 -13.68 -4.39 4.36
N LYS A 174 -14.74 -4.21 5.14
CA LYS A 174 -15.92 -3.41 4.79
C LYS A 174 -16.09 -2.23 5.74
N THR A 175 -16.00 -2.51 7.03
CA THR A 175 -16.08 -1.49 8.09
C THR A 175 -14.68 -1.13 8.54
N TRP A 176 -14.34 0.14 8.47
CA TRP A 176 -13.01 0.65 8.77
C TRP A 176 -13.04 1.65 9.92
N GLU A 177 -12.17 1.44 10.88
CA GLU A 177 -11.94 2.36 11.98
C GLU A 177 -10.62 3.11 11.75
N ARG A 178 -10.66 4.44 11.77
CA ARG A 178 -9.49 5.31 11.62
C ARG A 178 -8.84 5.52 12.97
N LEU A 179 -7.57 5.14 13.10
CA LEU A 179 -6.75 5.43 14.26
C LEU A 179 -5.90 6.69 14.01
N PRO A 180 -5.36 7.33 15.07
CA PRO A 180 -4.43 8.44 14.88
C PRO A 180 -3.22 8.05 14.01
N ASN A 181 -2.62 9.03 13.34
CA ASN A 181 -1.38 8.80 12.58
C ASN A 181 -0.24 8.41 13.53
N LEU A 182 0.63 7.51 13.05
CA LEU A 182 1.84 7.15 13.78
C LEU A 182 2.73 8.38 14.00
N LYS A 183 3.08 8.63 15.25
CA LYS A 183 4.00 9.70 15.66
C LYS A 183 5.38 9.12 15.88
N SER A 184 6.41 9.81 15.42
CA SER A 184 7.81 9.50 15.70
C SER A 184 8.62 10.81 15.84
N LYS A 185 9.92 10.68 16.09
CA LYS A 185 10.82 11.86 16.13
C LYS A 185 11.01 12.48 14.74
N SER A 186 10.79 11.71 13.68
CA SER A 186 10.91 12.20 12.31
C SER A 186 9.70 13.06 11.92
N PRO A 187 9.91 14.21 11.25
CA PRO A 187 8.82 15.04 10.75
C PRO A 187 8.03 14.39 9.61
N GLN A 188 8.64 13.45 8.91
CA GLN A 188 8.06 12.74 7.78
C GLN A 188 8.19 11.23 7.96
N GLN A 189 7.12 10.49 7.63
CA GLN A 189 7.12 9.02 7.65
C GLN A 189 6.39 8.48 6.43
N ARG A 190 7.09 7.69 5.63
CA ARG A 190 6.53 7.02 4.44
C ARG A 190 6.88 5.54 4.41
N ASN A 191 6.11 4.76 3.66
CA ASN A 191 6.33 3.32 3.50
C ASN A 191 6.41 2.55 4.82
N VAL A 192 5.62 2.99 5.79
CA VAL A 192 5.54 2.31 7.08
C VAL A 192 4.76 1.02 6.93
N VAL A 193 5.23 -0.03 7.58
CA VAL A 193 4.61 -1.35 7.62
C VAL A 193 4.51 -1.81 9.07
N LEU A 194 3.34 -2.27 9.48
CA LEU A 194 3.16 -2.90 10.79
C LEU A 194 3.65 -4.36 10.71
N HIS A 195 4.44 -4.77 11.69
CA HIS A 195 4.85 -6.16 11.87
C HIS A 195 3.64 -7.01 12.28
N PRO A 196 3.52 -8.28 11.82
CA PRO A 196 2.34 -9.09 12.11
C PRO A 196 2.20 -9.56 13.56
N GLU A 197 3.28 -9.57 14.32
CA GLU A 197 3.35 -10.09 15.69
C GLU A 197 3.84 -9.02 16.65
N PHE A 198 3.53 -9.16 17.94
CA PHE A 198 4.14 -8.33 18.96
C PHE A 198 5.64 -8.62 19.05
N VAL A 199 6.42 -7.61 19.37
CA VAL A 199 7.84 -7.72 19.69
C VAL A 199 8.01 -7.12 21.10
N ASP A 200 8.48 -7.94 22.03
CA ASP A 200 8.55 -7.57 23.46
C ASP A 200 7.22 -7.03 24.02
N GLY A 201 6.10 -7.63 23.60
CA GLY A 201 4.75 -7.24 23.99
C GLY A 201 4.25 -5.93 23.41
N LYS A 202 4.95 -5.35 22.43
CA LYS A 202 4.62 -4.08 21.78
C LYS A 202 4.35 -4.26 20.29
N TYR A 203 3.57 -3.35 19.70
CA TYR A 203 3.44 -3.24 18.26
C TYR A 203 4.77 -2.80 17.64
N ALA A 204 5.17 -3.43 16.57
CA ALA A 204 6.43 -3.13 15.90
C ALA A 204 6.20 -2.59 14.48
N PHE A 205 6.95 -1.56 14.12
CA PHE A 205 6.82 -0.90 12.83
C PHE A 205 8.15 -0.85 12.09
N TYR A 206 8.08 -1.15 10.82
CA TYR A 206 9.13 -0.80 9.86
C TYR A 206 8.84 0.59 9.35
N THR A 207 9.74 1.52 9.63
CA THR A 207 9.57 2.95 9.35
C THR A 207 10.57 3.44 8.33
N ARG A 208 10.36 4.62 7.79
CA ARG A 208 11.32 5.33 6.95
C ARG A 208 11.34 6.81 7.31
N PRO A 209 12.11 7.17 8.34
CA PRO A 209 12.30 8.57 8.72
C PRO A 209 12.86 9.41 7.57
N GLN A 210 12.35 10.64 7.42
CA GLN A 210 12.83 11.64 6.47
C GLN A 210 12.80 13.02 7.10
N ASP A 211 13.74 13.89 6.68
CA ASP A 211 13.79 15.26 7.18
C ASP A 211 12.76 16.14 6.45
N ASP A 212 12.49 15.86 5.17
CA ASP A 212 11.60 16.66 4.31
C ASP A 212 10.70 15.76 3.46
N PHE A 213 9.67 16.35 2.82
CA PHE A 213 8.74 15.65 1.95
C PHE A 213 9.42 15.03 0.72
N ILE A 214 10.38 15.73 0.10
CA ILE A 214 11.12 15.27 -1.08
C ILE A 214 12.48 14.73 -0.70
N GLN A 215 13.25 15.50 0.08
CA GLN A 215 14.60 15.16 0.47
C GLN A 215 14.61 14.26 1.70
N THR A 216 15.34 13.16 1.61
CA THR A 216 15.45 12.22 2.74
C THR A 216 16.35 12.74 3.86
N GLY A 217 17.25 13.69 3.56
CA GLY A 217 18.17 14.24 4.53
C GLY A 217 19.05 13.16 5.18
N SER A 218 19.05 13.11 6.50
CA SER A 218 19.75 12.10 7.30
C SER A 218 19.06 10.72 7.27
N GLY A 219 17.76 10.68 6.93
CA GLY A 219 16.94 9.47 6.87
C GLY A 219 16.99 8.75 5.53
N GLY A 220 15.90 8.09 5.17
CA GLY A 220 15.69 7.41 3.88
C GLY A 220 16.06 5.94 3.85
N GLY A 221 16.55 5.38 4.96
CA GLY A 221 16.73 3.94 5.19
C GLY A 221 15.50 3.30 5.84
N VAL A 222 15.38 1.98 5.75
CA VAL A 222 14.37 1.23 6.51
C VAL A 222 14.82 1.13 7.95
N CYS A 223 13.98 1.61 8.86
CA CYS A 223 14.18 1.54 10.31
C CYS A 223 13.16 0.63 10.96
N PHE A 224 13.37 0.31 12.23
CA PHE A 224 12.49 -0.48 13.05
C PHE A 224 12.29 0.23 14.40
N GLY A 225 11.04 0.31 14.86
CA GLY A 225 10.68 0.94 16.12
C GLY A 225 9.46 0.30 16.76
N LEU A 226 9.33 0.43 18.07
CA LEU A 226 8.26 -0.16 18.87
C LEU A 226 7.26 0.90 19.33
N CYS A 227 6.00 0.48 19.46
CA CYS A 227 4.87 1.29 19.91
C CYS A 227 4.08 0.50 20.96
N GLU A 228 3.78 1.13 22.11
CA GLU A 228 3.09 0.47 23.21
C GLU A 228 1.58 0.37 23.01
N ASP A 229 0.98 1.40 22.42
CA ASP A 229 -0.46 1.50 22.25
C ASP A 229 -0.83 1.92 20.82
N ILE A 230 -1.45 1.03 20.08
CA ILE A 230 -1.89 1.29 18.71
C ILE A 230 -3.02 2.31 18.62
N ASN A 231 -3.78 2.55 19.70
CA ASN A 231 -4.83 3.57 19.73
C ASN A 231 -4.27 4.98 19.97
N ASN A 232 -3.05 5.08 20.47
CA ASN A 232 -2.25 6.31 20.50
C ASN A 232 -0.84 6.00 19.98
N PRO A 233 -0.67 5.79 18.66
CA PRO A 233 0.53 5.20 18.10
C PRO A 233 1.69 6.19 18.12
N VAL A 234 2.63 5.94 19.03
CA VAL A 234 3.88 6.70 19.16
C VAL A 234 5.04 5.72 19.19
N ILE A 235 6.03 5.93 18.34
CA ILE A 235 7.29 5.16 18.44
C ILE A 235 7.97 5.54 19.77
N CYS A 236 8.00 4.60 20.70
CA CYS A 236 8.50 4.79 22.05
C CYS A 236 9.98 4.41 22.24
N THR A 237 10.58 3.80 21.23
CA THR A 237 12.00 3.42 21.20
C THR A 237 12.79 4.31 20.24
N GLU A 238 14.12 4.13 20.20
CA GLU A 238 14.93 4.59 19.09
C GLU A 238 14.54 3.82 17.82
N GLU A 239 14.48 4.50 16.68
CA GLU A 239 14.27 3.87 15.39
C GLU A 239 15.61 3.30 14.87
N VAL A 240 15.79 2.00 15.04
CA VAL A 240 17.03 1.30 14.66
C VAL A 240 17.05 1.09 13.14
N VAL A 241 18.13 1.50 12.48
CA VAL A 241 18.30 1.29 11.04
C VAL A 241 18.60 -0.17 10.75
N ILE A 242 17.70 -0.85 10.04
CA ILE A 242 17.86 -2.26 9.62
C ILE A 242 18.30 -2.41 8.16
N SER A 243 18.04 -1.41 7.32
CA SER A 243 18.55 -1.35 5.96
C SER A 243 18.95 0.09 5.61
N PRO A 244 20.23 0.43 5.73
CA PRO A 244 20.71 1.79 5.48
C PRO A 244 20.71 2.13 3.98
N ARG A 245 20.76 3.42 3.68
CA ARG A 245 21.18 3.87 2.35
C ARG A 245 22.63 3.51 2.13
N GLN A 246 22.96 3.13 0.91
CA GLN A 246 24.34 2.73 0.58
C GLN A 246 24.71 3.34 -0.78
N TYR A 247 25.74 4.17 -0.78
CA TYR A 247 26.22 4.87 -1.96
C TYR A 247 26.69 3.89 -3.06
N HIS A 248 26.44 4.26 -4.31
CA HIS A 248 26.71 3.43 -5.50
C HIS A 248 25.95 2.07 -5.54
N THR A 249 24.85 1.97 -4.80
CA THR A 249 23.97 0.80 -4.85
C THR A 249 22.56 1.17 -5.27
N ILE A 250 21.67 0.17 -5.30
CA ILE A 250 20.24 0.37 -5.57
C ILE A 250 19.52 1.15 -4.45
N THR A 251 20.14 1.36 -3.30
CA THR A 251 19.58 2.06 -2.14
C THR A 251 20.22 3.43 -1.89
N GLU A 252 20.96 3.97 -2.84
CA GLU A 252 21.77 5.19 -2.63
C GLU A 252 20.94 6.44 -2.31
N VAL A 253 19.75 6.59 -2.90
CA VAL A 253 18.88 7.76 -2.66
C VAL A 253 17.98 7.52 -1.45
N LYS A 254 17.31 6.39 -1.45
CA LYS A 254 16.40 5.95 -0.38
C LYS A 254 16.03 4.49 -0.58
N ASN A 255 15.50 3.89 0.46
CA ASN A 255 14.83 2.61 0.39
C ASN A 255 13.57 2.61 1.26
N GLY A 256 12.76 1.59 1.18
CA GLY A 256 11.54 1.49 1.97
C GLY A 256 11.01 0.08 2.02
N ALA A 257 10.32 -0.25 3.09
CA ALA A 257 9.56 -1.48 3.19
C ALA A 257 8.48 -1.51 2.10
N GLY A 258 8.28 -2.67 1.50
CA GLY A 258 7.25 -2.90 0.50
C GLY A 258 6.07 -3.66 1.09
N ALA A 259 6.04 -4.97 0.91
CA ALA A 259 5.02 -5.83 1.48
C ALA A 259 5.22 -6.06 2.99
N VAL A 260 4.17 -6.56 3.65
CA VAL A 260 4.25 -7.08 5.02
C VAL A 260 5.25 -8.23 5.07
N PRO A 261 6.07 -8.33 6.13
CA PRO A 261 7.07 -9.38 6.22
C PRO A 261 6.49 -10.79 6.19
N ILE A 262 7.20 -11.71 5.57
CA ILE A 262 6.85 -13.11 5.46
C ILE A 262 7.63 -13.90 6.50
N LYS A 263 6.93 -14.56 7.41
CA LYS A 263 7.54 -15.42 8.44
C LYS A 263 8.12 -16.68 7.84
N THR A 264 9.32 -17.04 8.24
CA THR A 264 10.00 -18.30 7.89
C THR A 264 10.56 -18.95 9.15
N PRO A 265 10.96 -20.22 9.10
CA PRO A 265 11.59 -20.87 10.25
C PRO A 265 12.91 -20.22 10.71
N LYS A 266 13.54 -19.39 9.85
CA LYS A 266 14.83 -18.74 10.13
C LYS A 266 14.71 -17.23 10.41
N GLY A 267 13.51 -16.68 10.40
CA GLY A 267 13.26 -15.24 10.56
C GLY A 267 12.27 -14.71 9.56
N TRP A 268 12.35 -13.42 9.28
CA TRP A 268 11.40 -12.69 8.44
C TRP A 268 12.06 -12.26 7.13
N ILE A 269 11.34 -12.43 6.04
CA ILE A 269 11.72 -11.96 4.72
C ILE A 269 10.89 -10.72 4.39
N HIS A 270 11.56 -9.64 4.03
CA HIS A 270 10.96 -8.39 3.58
C HIS A 270 11.21 -8.20 2.10
N ILE A 271 10.16 -8.01 1.33
CA ILE A 271 10.25 -7.52 -0.03
C ILE A 271 10.23 -6.00 0.04
N ALA A 272 11.36 -5.39 -0.25
CA ALA A 272 11.59 -3.95 -0.13
C ALA A 272 11.91 -3.32 -1.50
N HIS A 273 11.94 -1.99 -1.56
CA HIS A 273 12.37 -1.28 -2.76
C HIS A 273 13.53 -0.33 -2.44
N GLY A 274 14.50 -0.33 -3.32
CA GLY A 274 15.58 0.64 -3.34
C GLY A 274 15.36 1.67 -4.45
N VAL A 275 15.91 2.87 -4.27
CA VAL A 275 15.85 3.94 -5.25
C VAL A 275 17.24 4.49 -5.50
N ARG A 276 17.61 4.56 -6.77
CA ARG A 276 18.87 5.13 -7.22
C ARG A 276 18.66 6.20 -8.27
N ASN A 277 19.61 7.11 -8.38
CA ASN A 277 19.67 8.06 -9.49
C ASN A 277 20.14 7.38 -10.79
N THR A 278 19.56 7.82 -11.90
CA THR A 278 20.05 7.55 -13.25
C THR A 278 20.01 8.84 -14.06
N ALA A 279 20.66 8.86 -15.23
CA ALA A 279 20.59 9.99 -16.14
C ALA A 279 19.15 10.37 -16.56
N ALA A 280 18.23 9.38 -16.53
CA ALA A 280 16.82 9.55 -16.91
C ALA A 280 15.89 9.80 -15.69
N GLY A 281 16.42 10.01 -14.48
CA GLY A 281 15.65 10.21 -13.25
C GLY A 281 15.80 9.09 -12.24
N LEU A 282 14.84 8.94 -11.36
CA LEU A 282 14.86 7.91 -10.30
C LEU A 282 14.49 6.53 -10.86
N ARG A 283 15.27 5.52 -10.49
CA ARG A 283 14.98 4.12 -10.77
C ARG A 283 14.66 3.38 -9.48
N TYR A 284 13.50 2.73 -9.46
CA TYR A 284 13.06 1.85 -8.38
C TYR A 284 13.42 0.40 -8.69
N VAL A 285 13.94 -0.30 -7.70
CA VAL A 285 14.37 -1.69 -7.81
C VAL A 285 13.86 -2.47 -6.61
N ILE A 286 13.31 -3.66 -6.83
CA ILE A 286 12.90 -4.57 -5.77
C ILE A 286 14.14 -5.30 -5.25
N TYR A 287 14.25 -5.43 -3.92
CA TYR A 287 15.26 -6.24 -3.26
C TYR A 287 14.67 -6.92 -2.01
N VAL A 288 15.41 -7.84 -1.44
CA VAL A 288 14.98 -8.63 -0.29
C VAL A 288 15.89 -8.35 0.89
N ILE A 289 15.29 -8.17 2.08
CA ILE A 289 15.97 -8.10 3.36
C ILE A 289 15.54 -9.31 4.18
N ALA A 290 16.46 -9.94 4.89
CA ALA A 290 16.18 -10.96 5.88
C ALA A 290 16.52 -10.41 7.27
N THR A 291 15.59 -10.60 8.22
CA THR A 291 15.82 -10.29 9.64
C THR A 291 15.61 -11.57 10.46
N CYS A 292 16.48 -11.80 11.47
CA CYS A 292 16.37 -12.96 12.33
C CYS A 292 15.15 -12.90 13.23
N LEU A 293 14.76 -14.04 13.82
CA LEU A 293 13.74 -14.15 14.87
C LEU A 293 14.21 -13.60 16.23
N LEU A 294 15.35 -12.92 16.30
CA LEU A 294 16.07 -12.47 17.50
C LEU A 294 15.31 -11.53 18.45
N TYR A 295 13.99 -11.57 18.43
CA TYR A 295 13.17 -10.77 19.34
C TYR A 295 12.40 -11.63 20.35
N THR A 296 12.78 -12.91 20.52
CA THR A 296 12.33 -13.71 21.66
C THR A 296 13.44 -13.80 22.68
N SER A 297 13.09 -13.64 23.96
CA SER A 297 13.98 -13.66 25.12
C SER A 297 14.87 -14.92 25.28
N ASP A 298 14.65 -15.92 24.44
CA ASP A 298 15.38 -17.19 24.50
C ASP A 298 16.65 -17.24 23.63
N ALA A 299 16.91 -16.21 22.84
CA ALA A 299 18.07 -16.20 21.93
C ALA A 299 19.39 -15.71 22.59
N ALA A 300 19.33 -15.26 23.85
CA ALA A 300 20.50 -14.79 24.59
C ALA A 300 21.30 -15.93 25.24
N ASP A 301 20.70 -17.12 25.42
CA ASP A 301 21.32 -18.23 26.17
C ASP A 301 22.08 -19.23 25.31
N GLU A 302 22.05 -19.14 23.97
CA GLU A 302 22.77 -20.10 23.10
C GLU A 302 24.10 -19.62 22.53
N LEU A 303 24.60 -18.46 22.92
CA LEU A 303 25.90 -17.93 22.46
C LEU A 303 27.06 -18.11 23.44
N ASP A 304 26.85 -18.77 24.58
CA ASP A 304 27.90 -19.11 25.54
C ASP A 304 28.25 -20.61 25.54
N GLY A 305 28.31 -21.23 24.37
CA GLY A 305 28.76 -22.63 24.20
C GLY A 305 29.89 -22.75 23.20
#